data_e34cd6b11b99ec9be0849011fb41b09e
#
_entry.id   e34cd6b11b99ec9be0849011fb41b09e
#
_cell.length_a   1.000
_cell.length_b   1.000
_cell.length_c   1.000
_cell.angle_alpha   90.00
_cell.angle_beta   90.00
_cell.angle_gamma   90.00
#
_symmetry.space_group_name_H-M   'P 1'
#
loop_
_entity.id
_entity.type
_entity.pdbx_description
1 polymer ?
#
loop_
_entity_poly.entity_id
_entity_poly.type
_entity_poly.pdbx_seq_one_letter_code
_entity_poly.pdbx_strand_id
1 'polypeptide(L)'
;MNFDKKKTNITEIFFRVAGILLLAFYFISLIYLHFNQILYPVTGTFESDLFAHIEMALDGWGYSIIAIILRLLMKLPSPIHFASIAVFLSIFEIASVIVTYMWLKRLKVKESTSVIFSFILGFVMPMFIVWVQPYRYAGYQSPSIWHNSTYIVMKLLALLCLCTYLGISKRYKEELKISSLVLFSILLTLTTAVKSSFILAFAPAALIFLLIDLYFKVPFKRILLCALTVIPSIAFMIFQKIVLFGSDTGNSIVFDPLYAVYLRTGKPYITMILSAAFPVIVFLFNIVLVIKDTVKDIKARTILRHRVFLFSWTMWFFSFLMLILLRETGERELDDNFAWGYDFALFALFVISSVYFINTVKKMYGMLDLKQYVMKVNAEKKDEENGKKIKRTSRIKTILTILYIEIGCVLLFYHLYCGLYFFVRLLQGATFFMY
;
A
#
# COMPACT_ATOMS: atom_id res chain seq x y z
N MET A 1 -38.45 -4.79 18.27
CA MET A 1 -37.59 -4.18 17.25
C MET A 1 -36.31 -3.52 17.77
N ASN A 2 -35.98 -3.58 19.08
CA ASN A 2 -34.81 -2.93 19.68
C ASN A 2 -33.63 -3.85 20.03
N PHE A 3 -33.81 -5.17 19.96
CA PHE A 3 -32.75 -6.12 20.36
C PHE A 3 -31.59 -6.22 19.37
N ASP A 4 -31.83 -6.10 18.05
CA ASP A 4 -30.77 -6.22 17.03
C ASP A 4 -29.84 -4.99 16.99
N LYS A 5 -30.35 -3.78 17.21
CA LYS A 5 -29.51 -2.57 17.29
C LYS A 5 -28.54 -2.58 18.48
N LYS A 6 -28.96 -3.16 19.62
CA LYS A 6 -28.12 -3.25 20.82
C LYS A 6 -27.00 -4.29 20.69
N LYS A 7 -27.30 -5.44 20.04
CA LYS A 7 -26.29 -6.49 19.76
C LYS A 7 -25.21 -6.03 18.80
N THR A 8 -25.57 -5.29 17.75
CA THR A 8 -24.63 -4.71 16.78
C THR A 8 -23.66 -3.74 17.47
N ASN A 9 -24.15 -2.97 18.45
CA ASN A 9 -23.35 -2.01 19.20
C ASN A 9 -22.29 -2.69 20.10
N ILE A 10 -22.63 -3.77 20.77
CA ILE A 10 -21.68 -4.50 21.66
C ILE A 10 -20.53 -5.12 20.87
N THR A 11 -20.82 -5.76 19.75
CA THR A 11 -19.79 -6.36 18.88
C THR A 11 -18.84 -5.29 18.32
N GLU A 12 -19.37 -4.15 17.89
CA GLU A 12 -18.53 -3.05 17.39
C GLU A 12 -17.66 -2.45 18.49
N ILE A 13 -18.19 -2.28 19.70
CA ILE A 13 -17.43 -1.81 20.86
C ILE A 13 -16.30 -2.80 21.18
N PHE A 14 -16.59 -4.11 21.20
CA PHE A 14 -15.56 -5.13 21.40
C PHE A 14 -14.40 -5.01 20.40
N PHE A 15 -14.69 -4.91 19.10
CA PHE A 15 -13.65 -4.78 18.08
C PHE A 15 -12.86 -3.47 18.20
N ARG A 16 -13.51 -2.37 18.62
CA ARG A 16 -12.79 -1.10 18.87
C ARG A 16 -11.83 -1.23 20.04
N VAL A 17 -12.28 -1.79 21.15
CA VAL A 17 -11.44 -2.00 22.34
C VAL A 17 -10.27 -2.94 22.01
N ALA A 18 -10.54 -4.08 21.38
CA ALA A 18 -9.49 -4.99 20.92
C ALA A 18 -8.50 -4.30 19.97
N GLY A 19 -8.99 -3.49 19.02
CA GLY A 19 -8.16 -2.70 18.12
C GLY A 19 -7.26 -1.71 18.86
N ILE A 20 -7.78 -1.00 19.87
CA ILE A 20 -6.98 -0.07 20.70
C ILE A 20 -5.89 -0.82 21.47
N LEU A 21 -6.21 -1.97 22.07
CA LEU A 21 -5.23 -2.80 22.80
C LEU A 21 -4.13 -3.33 21.86
N LEU A 22 -4.51 -3.79 20.68
CA LEU A 22 -3.55 -4.22 19.65
C LEU A 22 -2.66 -3.07 19.19
N LEU A 23 -3.21 -1.85 18.99
CA LEU A 23 -2.43 -0.67 18.64
C LEU A 23 -1.44 -0.31 19.75
N ALA A 24 -1.85 -0.36 21.01
CA ALA A 24 -0.98 -0.08 22.14
C ALA A 24 0.16 -1.11 22.23
N PHE A 25 -0.15 -2.40 22.07
CA PHE A 25 0.87 -3.46 22.03
C PHE A 25 1.84 -3.27 20.87
N TYR A 26 1.33 -3.01 19.67
CA TYR A 26 2.16 -2.76 18.49
C TYR A 26 3.04 -1.52 18.67
N PHE A 27 2.50 -0.43 19.22
CA PHE A 27 3.26 0.79 19.51
C PHE A 27 4.44 0.54 20.45
N ILE A 28 4.22 -0.20 21.55
CA ILE A 28 5.28 -0.57 22.49
C ILE A 28 6.34 -1.44 21.80
N SER A 29 5.91 -2.40 20.99
CA SER A 29 6.81 -3.27 20.22
C SER A 29 7.65 -2.48 19.21
N LEU A 30 7.08 -1.47 18.55
CA LEU A 30 7.79 -0.59 17.62
C LEU A 30 8.81 0.30 18.35
N ILE A 31 8.45 0.88 19.50
CA ILE A 31 9.41 1.65 20.31
C ILE A 31 10.60 0.78 20.70
N TYR A 32 10.32 -0.45 21.18
CA TYR A 32 11.37 -1.41 21.52
C TYR A 32 12.26 -1.72 20.31
N LEU A 33 11.66 -2.01 19.15
CA LEU A 33 12.39 -2.32 17.91
C LEU A 33 13.26 -1.16 17.49
N HIS A 34 12.70 0.04 17.28
CA HIS A 34 13.44 1.19 16.79
C HIS A 34 14.51 1.66 17.77
N PHE A 35 14.24 1.60 19.07
CA PHE A 35 15.24 1.94 20.08
C PHE A 35 16.47 1.01 20.01
N ASN A 36 16.26 -0.30 19.86
CA ASN A 36 17.36 -1.24 19.70
C ASN A 36 18.07 -1.09 18.35
N GLN A 37 17.35 -0.80 17.26
CA GLN A 37 17.93 -0.50 15.95
C GLN A 37 18.86 0.73 15.96
N ILE A 38 18.66 1.65 16.89
CA ILE A 38 19.55 2.81 17.07
C ILE A 38 20.73 2.45 17.96
N LEU A 39 20.52 1.62 18.99
CA LEU A 39 21.58 1.26 19.96
C LEU A 39 22.60 0.26 19.41
N TYR A 40 22.20 -0.63 18.50
CA TYR A 40 23.02 -1.73 17.98
C TYR A 40 23.27 -1.60 16.48
N PRO A 41 24.09 -0.60 16.06
CA PRO A 41 24.16 -0.22 14.64
C PRO A 41 24.92 -1.19 13.75
N VAL A 42 25.82 -2.02 14.26
CA VAL A 42 26.84 -2.71 13.42
C VAL A 42 27.13 -4.15 13.83
N THR A 43 26.39 -4.74 14.75
CA THR A 43 26.82 -6.01 15.38
C THR A 43 26.09 -7.26 14.87
N GLY A 44 25.37 -7.18 13.76
CA GLY A 44 24.55 -8.28 13.25
C GLY A 44 23.25 -8.51 14.05
N THR A 45 23.03 -7.73 15.13
CA THR A 45 21.76 -7.70 15.87
C THR A 45 21.07 -6.36 15.67
N PHE A 46 19.75 -6.39 15.40
CA PHE A 46 18.93 -5.19 15.15
C PHE A 46 19.43 -4.30 14.00
N GLU A 47 20.29 -4.79 13.12
CA GLU A 47 20.83 -4.03 12.00
C GLU A 47 19.72 -3.43 11.14
N SER A 48 19.85 -2.12 10.81
CA SER A 48 18.87 -1.38 10.03
C SER A 48 19.49 -0.12 9.40
N ASP A 49 18.77 0.50 8.46
CA ASP A 49 19.18 1.80 7.87
C ASP A 49 19.10 2.95 8.88
N LEU A 50 18.49 2.76 10.05
CA LEU A 50 18.14 3.85 10.94
C LEU A 50 19.38 4.55 11.52
N PHE A 51 20.39 3.78 11.90
CA PHE A 51 21.65 4.34 12.39
C PHE A 51 22.36 5.15 11.29
N ALA A 52 22.50 4.58 10.09
CA ALA A 52 23.11 5.28 8.95
C ALA A 52 22.35 6.57 8.61
N HIS A 53 21.03 6.57 8.67
CA HIS A 53 20.23 7.78 8.45
C HIS A 53 20.46 8.86 9.53
N ILE A 54 20.75 8.48 10.78
CA ILE A 54 21.11 9.42 11.84
C ILE A 54 22.48 10.02 11.59
N GLU A 55 23.49 9.21 11.26
CA GLU A 55 24.85 9.68 10.91
C GLU A 55 24.80 10.64 9.73
N MET A 56 24.18 10.24 8.61
CA MET A 56 23.99 11.10 7.44
C MET A 56 23.28 12.42 7.78
N ALA A 57 22.31 12.37 8.69
CA ALA A 57 21.61 13.58 9.14
C ALA A 57 22.56 14.52 9.92
N LEU A 58 23.46 13.99 10.73
CA LEU A 58 24.46 14.77 11.48
C LEU A 58 25.52 15.34 10.55
N ASP A 59 25.94 14.61 9.54
CA ASP A 59 26.96 15.00 8.53
C ASP A 59 26.45 16.04 7.50
N GLY A 60 25.20 16.46 7.59
CA GLY A 60 24.69 17.54 6.75
C GLY A 60 23.78 17.12 5.60
N TRP A 61 23.23 15.92 5.62
CA TRP A 61 22.24 15.44 4.67
C TRP A 61 21.02 16.38 4.56
N GLY A 62 21.08 17.34 3.64
CA GLY A 62 20.16 18.49 3.60
C GLY A 62 19.00 18.38 2.62
N TYR A 63 18.93 17.31 1.81
CA TYR A 63 17.91 17.18 0.75
C TYR A 63 16.62 16.51 1.23
N SER A 64 16.55 16.02 2.47
CA SER A 64 15.37 15.37 3.02
C SER A 64 14.93 16.03 4.32
N ILE A 65 13.62 16.31 4.45
CA ILE A 65 13.03 16.85 5.68
C ILE A 65 13.29 15.94 6.89
N ILE A 66 13.30 14.62 6.67
CA ILE A 66 13.55 13.68 7.78
C ILE A 66 14.94 13.87 8.41
N ALA A 67 15.94 14.20 7.60
CA ALA A 67 17.28 14.48 8.12
C ALA A 67 17.29 15.70 9.06
N ILE A 68 16.51 16.72 8.73
CA ILE A 68 16.35 17.90 9.59
C ILE A 68 15.70 17.51 10.93
N ILE A 69 14.64 16.68 10.87
CA ILE A 69 13.94 16.23 12.08
C ILE A 69 14.85 15.36 12.94
N LEU A 70 15.55 14.39 12.35
CA LEU A 70 16.50 13.53 13.08
C LEU A 70 17.59 14.38 13.76
N ARG A 71 18.17 15.35 13.04
CA ARG A 71 19.17 16.29 13.60
C ARG A 71 18.63 17.11 14.76
N LEU A 72 17.37 17.55 14.70
CA LEU A 72 16.74 18.28 15.81
C LEU A 72 16.53 17.37 17.02
N LEU A 73 16.07 16.14 16.82
CA LEU A 73 15.88 15.16 17.89
C LEU A 73 17.21 14.77 18.54
N MET A 74 18.29 14.66 17.77
CA MET A 74 19.64 14.36 18.27
C MET A 74 20.24 15.48 19.14
N LYS A 75 19.67 16.69 19.16
CA LYS A 75 20.07 17.77 20.11
C LYS A 75 19.55 17.55 21.52
N LEU A 76 18.63 16.62 21.74
CA LEU A 76 18.14 16.28 23.08
C LEU A 76 19.24 15.55 23.88
N PRO A 77 19.22 15.61 25.23
CA PRO A 77 20.21 14.91 26.06
C PRO A 77 20.15 13.38 25.87
N SER A 78 21.30 12.71 26.00
CA SER A 78 21.38 11.24 26.01
C SER A 78 20.75 10.68 27.30
N PRO A 79 19.97 9.57 27.25
CA PRO A 79 19.55 8.76 26.08
C PRO A 79 18.19 9.21 25.50
N ILE A 80 17.66 10.38 25.89
CA ILE A 80 16.32 10.86 25.50
C ILE A 80 16.20 11.01 23.98
N HIS A 81 17.28 11.41 23.29
CA HIS A 81 17.27 11.57 21.84
C HIS A 81 16.94 10.25 21.12
N PHE A 82 17.52 9.11 21.51
CA PHE A 82 17.23 7.82 20.91
C PHE A 82 15.78 7.38 21.16
N ALA A 83 15.31 7.55 22.40
CA ALA A 83 13.91 7.27 22.74
C ALA A 83 12.94 8.15 21.93
N SER A 84 13.28 9.45 21.76
CA SER A 84 12.46 10.38 20.98
C SER A 84 12.37 10.01 19.51
N ILE A 85 13.47 9.56 18.88
CA ILE A 85 13.46 9.07 17.50
C ILE A 85 12.62 7.78 17.40
N ALA A 86 12.80 6.83 18.32
CA ALA A 86 12.02 5.59 18.34
C ALA A 86 10.52 5.86 18.49
N VAL A 87 10.12 6.74 19.39
CA VAL A 87 8.72 7.18 19.58
C VAL A 87 8.19 7.88 18.34
N PHE A 88 8.98 8.80 17.75
CA PHE A 88 8.61 9.53 16.53
C PHE A 88 8.27 8.55 15.38
N LEU A 89 9.14 7.61 15.07
CA LEU A 89 8.90 6.63 14.00
C LEU A 89 7.71 5.73 14.32
N SER A 90 7.59 5.28 15.57
CA SER A 90 6.46 4.45 16.02
C SER A 90 5.11 5.16 15.87
N ILE A 91 5.04 6.47 16.10
CA ILE A 91 3.84 7.29 15.86
C ILE A 91 3.45 7.25 14.37
N PHE A 92 4.40 7.37 13.45
CA PHE A 92 4.12 7.32 12.01
C PHE A 92 3.62 5.95 11.55
N GLU A 93 4.17 4.86 12.10
CA GLU A 93 3.67 3.51 11.81
C GLU A 93 2.24 3.29 12.32
N ILE A 94 1.97 3.63 13.57
CA ILE A 94 0.63 3.53 14.16
C ILE A 94 -0.38 4.41 13.41
N ALA A 95 0.01 5.65 13.08
CA ALA A 95 -0.83 6.53 12.28
C ALA A 95 -1.13 5.96 10.89
N SER A 96 -0.19 5.23 10.29
CA SER A 96 -0.41 4.53 9.01
C SER A 96 -1.47 3.43 9.13
N VAL A 97 -1.48 2.67 10.23
CA VAL A 97 -2.54 1.68 10.51
C VAL A 97 -3.90 2.37 10.71
N ILE A 98 -3.94 3.47 11.46
CA ILE A 98 -5.16 4.25 11.70
C ILE A 98 -5.70 4.84 10.39
N VAL A 99 -4.84 5.43 9.55
CA VAL A 99 -5.24 5.98 8.24
C VAL A 99 -5.74 4.87 7.32
N THR A 100 -5.12 3.70 7.34
CA THR A 100 -5.57 2.51 6.60
C THR A 100 -6.97 2.09 7.06
N TYR A 101 -7.23 2.00 8.37
CA TYR A 101 -8.56 1.75 8.93
C TYR A 101 -9.58 2.80 8.44
N MET A 102 -9.23 4.09 8.51
CA MET A 102 -10.12 5.17 8.04
C MET A 102 -10.38 5.09 6.54
N TRP A 103 -9.40 4.67 5.74
CA TRP A 103 -9.55 4.48 4.30
C TRP A 103 -10.49 3.32 3.99
N LEU A 104 -10.34 2.17 4.67
CA LEU A 104 -11.26 1.03 4.55
C LEU A 104 -12.70 1.44 4.90
N LYS A 105 -12.89 2.23 5.95
CA LYS A 105 -14.21 2.80 6.31
C LYS A 105 -14.79 3.68 5.20
N ARG A 106 -13.99 4.56 4.61
CA ARG A 106 -14.40 5.40 3.45
C ARG A 106 -14.77 4.57 2.23
N LEU A 107 -14.17 3.38 2.07
CA LEU A 107 -14.49 2.40 1.04
C LEU A 107 -15.67 1.49 1.42
N LYS A 108 -16.41 1.85 2.48
CA LYS A 108 -17.63 1.18 2.97
C LYS A 108 -17.41 -0.26 3.48
N VAL A 109 -16.22 -0.55 3.97
CA VAL A 109 -15.96 -1.79 4.72
C VAL A 109 -16.59 -1.68 6.11
N LYS A 110 -17.16 -2.79 6.63
CA LYS A 110 -17.77 -2.85 7.97
C LYS A 110 -16.72 -2.55 9.05
N GLU A 111 -17.13 -1.96 10.16
CA GLU A 111 -16.27 -1.55 11.29
C GLU A 111 -15.31 -2.65 11.74
N SER A 112 -15.86 -3.78 12.19
CA SER A 112 -15.07 -4.92 12.68
C SER A 112 -14.06 -5.44 11.64
N THR A 113 -14.50 -5.54 10.38
CA THR A 113 -13.63 -5.95 9.26
C THR A 113 -12.53 -4.91 8.98
N SER A 114 -12.84 -3.60 9.11
CA SER A 114 -11.85 -2.53 8.92
C SER A 114 -10.77 -2.56 10.00
N VAL A 115 -11.14 -2.83 11.27
CA VAL A 115 -10.18 -3.02 12.35
C VAL A 115 -9.24 -4.19 12.04
N ILE A 116 -9.79 -5.37 11.75
CA ILE A 116 -9.00 -6.57 11.47
C ILE A 116 -8.07 -6.35 10.27
N PHE A 117 -8.60 -5.85 9.15
CA PHE A 117 -7.82 -5.69 7.93
C PHE A 117 -6.79 -4.58 8.01
N SER A 118 -6.98 -3.52 8.83
CA SER A 118 -5.94 -2.51 9.02
C SER A 118 -4.69 -3.09 9.69
N PHE A 119 -4.85 -4.03 10.62
CA PHE A 119 -3.73 -4.77 11.22
C PHE A 119 -3.13 -5.79 10.24
N ILE A 120 -3.94 -6.62 9.58
CA ILE A 120 -3.44 -7.57 8.57
C ILE A 120 -2.55 -6.83 7.57
N LEU A 121 -3.04 -5.72 7.02
CA LEU A 121 -2.33 -4.93 6.01
C LEU A 121 -1.06 -4.25 6.57
N GLY A 122 -0.99 -3.99 7.87
CA GLY A 122 0.22 -3.50 8.53
C GLY A 122 1.35 -4.52 8.59
N PHE A 123 1.03 -5.82 8.40
CA PHE A 123 2.01 -6.91 8.51
C PHE A 123 2.17 -7.75 7.24
N VAL A 124 1.46 -7.44 6.13
CA VAL A 124 1.66 -8.22 4.89
C VAL A 124 3.07 -8.02 4.34
N MET A 125 3.72 -9.14 3.95
CA MET A 125 5.04 -9.15 3.34
C MET A 125 5.09 -10.12 2.17
N PRO A 126 6.14 -10.08 1.32
CA PRO A 126 6.38 -11.09 0.29
C PRO A 126 6.36 -12.50 0.88
N MET A 127 5.79 -13.41 0.14
CA MET A 127 5.82 -14.82 0.54
C MET A 127 7.22 -15.40 0.32
N PHE A 128 7.73 -16.14 1.29
CA PHE A 128 8.90 -16.99 1.12
C PHE A 128 8.49 -18.46 1.07
N ILE A 129 9.14 -19.24 0.21
CA ILE A 129 8.93 -20.68 0.10
C ILE A 129 10.32 -21.31 0.14
N VAL A 130 10.63 -22.07 1.20
CA VAL A 130 11.98 -22.54 1.52
C VAL A 130 12.70 -23.17 0.34
N TRP A 131 11.99 -23.95 -0.50
CA TRP A 131 12.60 -24.64 -1.65
C TRP A 131 12.59 -23.85 -2.96
N VAL A 132 11.82 -22.76 -3.01
CA VAL A 132 11.63 -21.94 -4.24
C VAL A 132 12.29 -20.60 -4.10
N GLN A 133 11.97 -19.87 -3.04
CA GLN A 133 12.50 -18.56 -2.67
C GLN A 133 12.65 -18.50 -1.14
N PRO A 134 13.83 -18.85 -0.61
CA PRO A 134 14.08 -18.93 0.82
C PRO A 134 14.26 -17.57 1.49
N TYR A 135 14.55 -16.52 0.72
CA TYR A 135 14.76 -15.17 1.27
C TYR A 135 13.49 -14.67 1.98
N ARG A 136 13.64 -14.38 3.27
CA ARG A 136 12.55 -14.00 4.15
C ARG A 136 12.30 -12.50 4.14
N TYR A 137 13.24 -11.74 3.62
CA TYR A 137 13.12 -10.31 3.41
C TYR A 137 13.42 -9.96 1.95
N ALA A 138 12.49 -9.23 1.36
CA ALA A 138 12.67 -8.65 0.05
C ALA A 138 12.31 -7.16 0.16
N GLY A 139 13.21 -6.39 0.79
CA GLY A 139 12.99 -5.01 1.21
C GLY A 139 12.50 -4.06 0.12
N TYR A 140 12.89 -4.32 -1.13
CA TYR A 140 12.44 -3.59 -2.31
C TYR A 140 11.14 -4.15 -2.94
N GLN A 141 10.50 -5.14 -2.30
CA GLN A 141 9.23 -5.75 -2.74
C GLN A 141 8.27 -5.97 -1.57
N SER A 142 8.46 -5.25 -0.48
CA SER A 142 7.71 -5.42 0.75
C SER A 142 6.74 -4.26 0.99
N PRO A 143 5.45 -4.52 1.18
CA PRO A 143 4.49 -3.49 1.58
C PRO A 143 4.64 -3.05 3.04
N SER A 144 5.36 -3.82 3.88
CA SER A 144 5.61 -3.50 5.30
C SER A 144 7.11 -3.45 5.58
N ILE A 145 7.60 -2.33 6.09
CA ILE A 145 9.02 -2.03 6.31
C ILE A 145 9.18 -1.33 7.65
N TRP A 146 10.10 -1.84 8.50
CA TRP A 146 10.33 -1.36 9.87
C TRP A 146 11.76 -0.90 10.15
N HIS A 147 12.59 -0.74 9.11
CA HIS A 147 14.01 -0.42 9.27
C HIS A 147 14.43 0.90 8.62
N ASN A 148 13.58 1.48 7.77
CA ASN A 148 13.94 2.68 7.00
C ASN A 148 13.12 3.90 7.43
N SER A 149 13.74 4.86 8.12
CA SER A 149 13.07 6.04 8.68
C SER A 149 12.38 6.90 7.61
N THR A 150 13.00 7.04 6.43
CA THR A 150 12.43 7.86 5.35
C THR A 150 11.19 7.19 4.76
N TYR A 151 11.18 5.85 4.62
CA TYR A 151 10.03 5.11 4.14
C TYR A 151 8.86 5.17 5.14
N ILE A 152 9.13 4.97 6.42
CA ILE A 152 8.11 5.00 7.49
C ILE A 152 7.33 6.32 7.45
N VAL A 153 8.04 7.44 7.39
CA VAL A 153 7.42 8.77 7.34
C VAL A 153 6.73 9.01 5.99
N MET A 154 7.38 8.64 4.89
CA MET A 154 6.80 8.74 3.54
C MET A 154 5.50 7.95 3.43
N LYS A 155 5.42 6.73 3.96
CA LYS A 155 4.23 5.85 3.89
C LYS A 155 2.99 6.53 4.44
N LEU A 156 3.07 7.15 5.62
CA LEU A 156 1.94 7.88 6.19
C LEU A 156 1.52 9.07 5.33
N LEU A 157 2.47 9.91 4.92
CA LEU A 157 2.20 11.09 4.10
C LEU A 157 1.63 10.71 2.74
N ALA A 158 2.17 9.66 2.11
CA ALA A 158 1.70 9.12 0.85
C ALA A 158 0.27 8.54 0.96
N LEU A 159 -0.06 7.87 2.07
CA LEU A 159 -1.43 7.40 2.35
C LEU A 159 -2.41 8.57 2.44
N LEU A 160 -2.07 9.60 3.20
CA LEU A 160 -2.89 10.81 3.33
C LEU A 160 -3.04 11.51 1.98
N CYS A 161 -1.95 11.63 1.22
CA CYS A 161 -1.93 12.20 -0.12
C CYS A 161 -2.84 11.41 -1.06
N LEU A 162 -2.69 10.09 -1.14
CA LEU A 162 -3.49 9.21 -1.99
C LEU A 162 -4.98 9.27 -1.62
N CYS A 163 -5.32 9.21 -0.32
CA CYS A 163 -6.71 9.34 0.15
C CYS A 163 -7.32 10.69 -0.22
N THR A 164 -6.54 11.77 -0.16
CA THR A 164 -6.97 13.12 -0.54
C THR A 164 -7.19 13.21 -2.04
N TYR A 165 -6.25 12.74 -2.86
CA TYR A 165 -6.36 12.68 -4.32
C TYR A 165 -7.59 11.88 -4.77
N LEU A 166 -7.79 10.67 -4.23
CA LEU A 166 -8.94 9.84 -4.57
C LEU A 166 -10.26 10.50 -4.14
N GLY A 167 -10.26 11.26 -3.05
CA GLY A 167 -11.39 12.07 -2.60
C GLY A 167 -11.71 13.21 -3.59
N ILE A 168 -10.69 13.94 -4.05
CA ILE A 168 -10.81 14.99 -5.08
C ILE A 168 -11.33 14.37 -6.37
N SER A 169 -10.71 13.30 -6.84
CA SER A 169 -11.01 12.68 -8.13
C SER A 169 -12.45 12.17 -8.28
N LYS A 170 -13.13 11.90 -7.17
CA LYS A 170 -14.56 11.55 -7.15
C LYS A 170 -15.50 12.73 -7.38
N ARG A 171 -15.10 13.92 -6.93
CA ARG A 171 -15.99 15.09 -6.81
C ARG A 171 -15.64 16.22 -7.77
N TYR A 172 -14.38 16.34 -8.20
CA TYR A 172 -13.91 17.52 -8.94
C TYR A 172 -14.62 17.77 -10.28
N LYS A 173 -15.36 16.76 -10.78
CA LYS A 173 -16.22 16.88 -11.97
C LYS A 173 -17.45 17.73 -11.71
N GLU A 174 -17.95 17.71 -10.49
CA GLU A 174 -19.14 18.43 -10.04
C GLU A 174 -18.75 19.66 -9.23
N GLU A 175 -17.89 19.48 -8.25
CA GLU A 175 -17.42 20.53 -7.34
C GLU A 175 -15.91 20.41 -7.13
N LEU A 176 -15.16 21.50 -7.31
CA LEU A 176 -13.73 21.58 -7.05
C LEU A 176 -13.46 22.49 -5.85
N LYS A 177 -13.08 21.89 -4.73
CA LYS A 177 -12.71 22.63 -3.50
C LYS A 177 -11.23 23.00 -3.53
N ILE A 178 -10.92 24.28 -3.60
CA ILE A 178 -9.55 24.79 -3.60
C ILE A 178 -8.77 24.33 -2.36
N SER A 179 -9.40 24.34 -1.18
CA SER A 179 -8.78 23.85 0.06
C SER A 179 -8.29 22.39 -0.05
N SER A 180 -9.04 21.52 -0.75
CA SER A 180 -8.63 20.14 -1.00
C SER A 180 -7.44 20.04 -1.96
N LEU A 181 -7.37 20.92 -2.97
CA LEU A 181 -6.22 21.00 -3.88
C LEU A 181 -4.97 21.49 -3.16
N VAL A 182 -5.11 22.53 -2.33
CA VAL A 182 -3.99 23.05 -1.51
C VAL A 182 -3.49 21.97 -0.55
N LEU A 183 -4.39 21.30 0.19
CA LEU A 183 -4.02 20.20 1.09
C LEU A 183 -3.30 19.08 0.32
N PHE A 184 -3.82 18.69 -0.84
CA PHE A 184 -3.18 17.67 -1.68
C PHE A 184 -1.78 18.09 -2.13
N SER A 185 -1.61 19.35 -2.60
CA SER A 185 -0.32 19.89 -3.02
C SER A 185 0.69 19.89 -1.85
N ILE A 186 0.28 20.32 -0.66
CA ILE A 186 1.12 20.31 0.54
C ILE A 186 1.53 18.87 0.89
N LEU A 187 0.59 17.93 0.96
CA LEU A 187 0.87 16.54 1.28
C LEU A 187 1.81 15.89 0.26
N LEU A 188 1.60 16.14 -1.04
CA LEU A 188 2.45 15.62 -2.10
C LEU A 188 3.86 16.19 -2.01
N THR A 189 3.99 17.50 -1.74
CA THR A 189 5.30 18.15 -1.59
C THR A 189 6.03 17.65 -0.35
N LEU A 190 5.36 17.53 0.79
CA LEU A 190 5.95 16.96 2.01
C LEU A 190 6.39 15.50 1.80
N THR A 191 5.56 14.70 1.13
CA THR A 191 5.92 13.31 0.80
C THR A 191 7.18 13.25 -0.07
N THR A 192 7.26 14.11 -1.08
CA THR A 192 8.42 14.22 -1.96
C THR A 192 9.66 14.73 -1.21
N ALA A 193 9.48 15.68 -0.30
CA ALA A 193 10.56 16.22 0.53
C ALA A 193 11.14 15.21 1.54
N VAL A 194 10.35 14.22 1.95
CA VAL A 194 10.85 13.06 2.71
C VAL A 194 11.55 12.09 1.76
N LYS A 195 10.88 11.66 0.70
CA LYS A 195 11.39 10.68 -0.30
C LYS A 195 10.63 10.82 -1.61
N SER A 196 11.34 11.09 -2.70
CA SER A 196 10.74 11.34 -4.03
C SER A 196 10.13 10.08 -4.69
N SER A 197 10.39 8.90 -4.18
CA SER A 197 9.94 7.62 -4.78
C SER A 197 8.42 7.55 -4.97
N PHE A 198 7.63 8.17 -4.07
CA PHE A 198 6.18 8.18 -4.18
C PHE A 198 5.67 8.96 -5.41
N ILE A 199 6.19 10.18 -5.65
CA ILE A 199 5.73 10.99 -6.79
C ILE A 199 6.07 10.32 -8.12
N LEU A 200 7.19 9.58 -8.19
CA LEU A 200 7.58 8.83 -9.39
C LEU A 200 6.55 7.73 -9.73
N ALA A 201 5.99 7.06 -8.73
CA ALA A 201 4.92 6.08 -8.93
C ALA A 201 3.55 6.75 -9.22
N PHE A 202 3.25 7.84 -8.48
CA PHE A 202 1.96 8.50 -8.47
C PHE A 202 1.70 9.36 -9.71
N ALA A 203 2.66 10.20 -10.12
CA ALA A 203 2.45 11.22 -11.15
C ALA A 203 2.10 10.62 -12.52
N PRO A 204 2.76 9.56 -13.04
CA PRO A 204 2.37 8.94 -14.30
C PRO A 204 0.95 8.36 -14.25
N ALA A 205 0.57 7.73 -13.15
CA ALA A 205 -0.78 7.21 -12.96
C ALA A 205 -1.82 8.35 -12.94
N ALA A 206 -1.55 9.42 -12.20
CA ALA A 206 -2.41 10.60 -12.15
C ALA A 206 -2.58 11.24 -13.51
N LEU A 207 -1.50 11.37 -14.30
CA LEU A 207 -1.54 11.91 -15.66
C LEU A 207 -2.47 11.09 -16.55
N ILE A 208 -2.35 9.76 -16.58
CA ILE A 208 -3.25 8.90 -17.37
C ILE A 208 -4.71 9.14 -16.99
N PHE A 209 -5.02 9.23 -15.69
CA PHE A 209 -6.39 9.44 -15.25
C PHE A 209 -6.91 10.87 -15.53
N LEU A 210 -6.04 11.88 -15.57
CA LEU A 210 -6.41 13.21 -16.04
C LEU A 210 -6.69 13.24 -17.54
N LEU A 211 -5.91 12.50 -18.36
CA LEU A 211 -6.16 12.33 -19.78
C LEU A 211 -7.47 11.59 -20.06
N ILE A 212 -7.76 10.53 -19.32
CA ILE A 212 -9.06 9.83 -19.35
C ILE A 212 -10.19 10.79 -19.01
N ASP A 213 -10.04 11.63 -17.99
CA ASP A 213 -11.05 12.60 -17.61
C ASP A 213 -11.25 13.69 -18.70
N LEU A 214 -10.17 14.10 -19.37
CA LEU A 214 -10.25 15.01 -20.53
C LEU A 214 -11.05 14.37 -21.67
N TYR A 215 -10.79 13.10 -21.99
CA TYR A 215 -11.56 12.34 -22.97
C TYR A 215 -13.05 12.28 -22.62
N PHE A 216 -13.39 12.12 -21.33
CA PHE A 216 -14.77 12.15 -20.83
C PHE A 216 -15.33 13.55 -20.61
N LYS A 217 -14.73 14.56 -21.24
CA LYS A 217 -15.19 15.97 -21.27
C LYS A 217 -15.33 16.61 -19.89
N VAL A 218 -14.46 16.28 -18.95
CA VAL A 218 -14.31 17.07 -17.73
C VAL A 218 -13.75 18.44 -18.11
N PRO A 219 -14.26 19.55 -17.55
CA PRO A 219 -13.80 20.88 -17.90
C PRO A 219 -12.28 21.03 -17.77
N PHE A 220 -11.61 21.46 -18.85
CA PHE A 220 -10.14 21.57 -18.93
C PHE A 220 -9.56 22.40 -17.78
N LYS A 221 -10.23 23.51 -17.40
CA LYS A 221 -9.81 24.34 -16.26
C LYS A 221 -9.66 23.52 -14.96
N ARG A 222 -10.54 22.56 -14.71
CA ARG A 222 -10.47 21.71 -13.49
C ARG A 222 -9.32 20.71 -13.57
N ILE A 223 -9.09 20.14 -14.75
CA ILE A 223 -7.96 19.24 -15.01
C ILE A 223 -6.65 19.98 -14.83
N LEU A 224 -6.54 21.18 -15.40
CA LEU A 224 -5.36 22.05 -15.29
C LEU A 224 -5.08 22.41 -13.82
N LEU A 225 -6.08 22.80 -13.04
CA LEU A 225 -5.92 23.09 -11.62
C LEU A 225 -5.44 21.89 -10.84
N CYS A 226 -5.92 20.68 -11.16
CA CYS A 226 -5.40 19.44 -10.53
C CYS A 226 -3.95 19.18 -10.95
N ALA A 227 -3.58 19.40 -12.22
CA ALA A 227 -2.21 19.21 -12.69
C ALA A 227 -1.24 20.22 -12.04
N LEU A 228 -1.65 21.47 -11.88
CA LEU A 228 -0.83 22.51 -11.26
C LEU A 228 -0.46 22.21 -9.80
N THR A 229 -1.26 21.41 -9.08
CA THR A 229 -0.95 21.02 -7.69
C THR A 229 0.32 20.17 -7.56
N VAL A 230 0.81 19.58 -8.65
CA VAL A 230 2.00 18.72 -8.67
C VAL A 230 3.29 19.53 -8.82
N ILE A 231 3.20 20.78 -9.32
CA ILE A 231 4.37 21.64 -9.62
C ILE A 231 5.32 21.81 -8.43
N PRO A 232 4.88 22.13 -7.20
CA PRO A 232 5.80 22.31 -6.07
C PRO A 232 6.59 21.01 -5.77
N SER A 233 5.95 19.86 -5.91
CA SER A 233 6.60 18.56 -5.71
C SER A 233 7.62 18.26 -6.80
N ILE A 234 7.33 18.60 -8.06
CA ILE A 234 8.30 18.45 -9.17
C ILE A 234 9.52 19.35 -8.93
N ALA A 235 9.30 20.60 -8.52
CA ALA A 235 10.40 21.52 -8.22
C ALA A 235 11.28 20.97 -7.10
N PHE A 236 10.69 20.42 -6.04
CA PHE A 236 11.44 19.81 -4.94
C PHE A 236 12.19 18.55 -5.40
N MET A 237 11.59 17.70 -6.22
CA MET A 237 12.23 16.52 -6.81
C MET A 237 13.42 16.90 -7.70
N ILE A 238 13.31 17.97 -8.49
CA ILE A 238 14.43 18.49 -9.29
C ILE A 238 15.57 18.95 -8.39
N PHE A 239 15.26 19.68 -7.31
CA PHE A 239 16.24 20.05 -6.28
C PHE A 239 16.96 18.82 -5.72
N GLN A 240 16.22 17.79 -5.27
CA GLN A 240 16.81 16.56 -4.78
C GLN A 240 17.69 15.87 -5.84
N LYS A 241 17.24 15.84 -7.10
CA LYS A 241 18.02 15.28 -8.21
C LYS A 241 19.35 16.02 -8.38
N ILE A 242 19.37 17.34 -8.34
CA ILE A 242 20.60 18.13 -8.49
C ILE A 242 21.57 17.82 -7.35
N VAL A 243 21.08 17.73 -6.11
CA VAL A 243 21.93 17.43 -4.95
C VAL A 243 22.50 16.00 -4.98
N LEU A 244 21.69 15.02 -5.40
CA LEU A 244 22.06 13.60 -5.34
C LEU A 244 22.83 13.11 -6.56
N PHE A 245 22.58 13.69 -7.73
CA PHE A 245 23.06 13.25 -9.04
C PHE A 245 23.68 14.40 -9.85
N GLY A 246 24.16 15.45 -9.18
CA GLY A 246 24.91 16.52 -9.82
C GLY A 246 26.27 16.01 -10.36
N SER A 247 26.90 16.79 -11.25
CA SER A 247 28.16 16.42 -11.90
C SER A 247 29.28 16.00 -10.95
N ASP A 248 29.27 16.53 -9.74
CA ASP A 248 30.34 16.37 -8.76
C ASP A 248 30.13 15.17 -7.80
N THR A 249 28.97 14.47 -7.90
CA THR A 249 28.63 13.38 -6.97
C THR A 249 29.12 12.00 -7.42
N GLY A 250 29.48 11.83 -8.70
CA GLY A 250 29.79 10.53 -9.28
C GLY A 250 28.57 9.57 -9.39
N ASN A 251 27.40 9.98 -8.93
CA ASN A 251 26.18 9.16 -8.95
C ASN A 251 25.38 9.41 -10.24
N SER A 252 24.76 8.38 -10.79
CA SER A 252 23.87 8.52 -11.94
C SER A 252 22.69 7.56 -11.88
N ILE A 253 21.69 7.80 -12.72
CA ILE A 253 20.56 6.89 -12.94
C ILE A 253 20.73 6.30 -14.33
N VAL A 254 20.75 4.98 -14.42
CA VAL A 254 20.94 4.24 -15.66
C VAL A 254 19.79 3.30 -15.95
N PHE A 255 19.56 3.05 -17.24
CA PHE A 255 18.64 2.01 -17.70
C PHE A 255 19.38 0.67 -17.68
N ASP A 256 19.03 -0.19 -16.76
CA ASP A 256 19.64 -1.51 -16.59
C ASP A 256 18.59 -2.53 -16.12
N PRO A 257 17.91 -3.17 -17.09
CA PRO A 257 16.76 -4.02 -16.79
C PRO A 257 17.10 -5.18 -15.85
N LEU A 258 16.29 -5.33 -14.79
CA LEU A 258 16.34 -6.39 -13.78
C LEU A 258 17.56 -6.38 -12.86
N TYR A 259 18.55 -5.51 -13.06
CA TYR A 259 19.78 -5.51 -12.27
C TYR A 259 19.51 -5.41 -10.75
N ALA A 260 18.75 -4.40 -10.33
CA ALA A 260 18.43 -4.19 -8.91
C ALA A 260 17.77 -5.42 -8.28
N VAL A 261 16.89 -6.10 -9.01
CA VAL A 261 16.18 -7.30 -8.54
C VAL A 261 17.13 -8.50 -8.48
N TYR A 262 18.01 -8.67 -9.47
CA TYR A 262 19.04 -9.74 -9.44
C TYR A 262 20.03 -9.56 -8.30
N LEU A 263 20.43 -8.31 -8.03
CA LEU A 263 21.36 -8.00 -6.95
C LEU A 263 20.83 -8.48 -5.58
N ARG A 264 19.51 -8.47 -5.40
CA ARG A 264 18.87 -8.80 -4.10
C ARG A 264 18.47 -10.25 -3.96
N THR A 265 18.09 -10.96 -5.01
CA THR A 265 17.47 -12.29 -4.84
C THR A 265 18.05 -13.40 -5.70
N GLY A 266 18.73 -13.11 -6.77
CA GLY A 266 19.11 -14.12 -7.77
C GLY A 266 17.94 -14.84 -8.46
N LYS A 267 16.69 -14.61 -8.02
CA LYS A 267 15.44 -15.21 -8.57
C LYS A 267 14.36 -14.16 -8.77
N PRO A 268 14.58 -13.13 -9.63
CA PRO A 268 13.76 -11.95 -9.73
C PRO A 268 12.29 -12.25 -10.07
N TYR A 269 12.04 -13.10 -11.05
CA TYR A 269 10.66 -13.41 -11.51
C TYR A 269 9.82 -14.06 -10.43
N ILE A 270 10.41 -15.00 -9.69
CA ILE A 270 9.70 -15.71 -8.61
C ILE A 270 9.38 -14.74 -7.48
N THR A 271 10.34 -13.91 -7.07
CA THR A 271 10.16 -12.95 -5.99
C THR A 271 9.07 -11.93 -6.33
N MET A 272 9.04 -11.43 -7.57
CA MET A 272 8.01 -10.50 -8.04
C MET A 272 6.61 -11.12 -7.97
N ILE A 273 6.45 -12.38 -8.37
CA ILE A 273 5.18 -13.10 -8.27
C ILE A 273 4.79 -13.28 -6.80
N LEU A 274 5.72 -13.73 -5.96
CA LEU A 274 5.46 -13.99 -4.55
C LEU A 274 5.18 -12.72 -3.73
N SER A 275 5.67 -11.55 -4.16
CA SER A 275 5.39 -10.28 -3.50
C SER A 275 3.94 -9.81 -3.72
N ALA A 276 3.36 -10.08 -4.88
CA ALA A 276 2.05 -9.58 -5.29
C ALA A 276 0.99 -10.69 -5.50
N ALA A 277 1.23 -11.92 -5.01
CA ALA A 277 0.39 -13.07 -5.30
C ALA A 277 -1.09 -12.87 -4.97
N PHE A 278 -1.41 -12.34 -3.77
CA PHE A 278 -2.79 -12.04 -3.39
C PHE A 278 -3.43 -10.94 -4.26
N PRO A 279 -2.82 -9.75 -4.44
CA PRO A 279 -3.34 -8.76 -5.38
C PRO A 279 -3.56 -9.28 -6.79
N VAL A 280 -2.63 -10.09 -7.33
CA VAL A 280 -2.72 -10.65 -8.69
C VAL A 280 -3.94 -11.56 -8.83
N ILE A 281 -4.19 -12.47 -7.88
CA ILE A 281 -5.38 -13.34 -7.94
C ILE A 281 -6.69 -12.52 -7.87
N VAL A 282 -6.69 -11.46 -7.05
CA VAL A 282 -7.83 -10.53 -6.98
C VAL A 282 -8.01 -9.79 -8.31
N PHE A 283 -6.93 -9.38 -8.96
CA PHE A 283 -6.97 -8.75 -10.28
C PHE A 283 -7.55 -9.67 -11.33
N LEU A 284 -6.99 -10.88 -11.49
CA LEU A 284 -7.41 -11.85 -12.49
C LEU A 284 -8.90 -12.18 -12.39
N PHE A 285 -9.42 -12.30 -11.18
CA PHE A 285 -10.84 -12.55 -10.98
C PHE A 285 -11.72 -11.35 -11.32
N ASN A 286 -11.29 -10.14 -10.97
CA ASN A 286 -12.12 -8.94 -11.10
C ASN A 286 -11.96 -8.24 -12.45
N ILE A 287 -10.82 -8.35 -13.15
CA ILE A 287 -10.56 -7.63 -14.40
C ILE A 287 -11.57 -7.96 -15.49
N VAL A 288 -12.01 -9.24 -15.57
CA VAL A 288 -13.04 -9.68 -16.52
C VAL A 288 -14.36 -8.97 -16.25
N LEU A 289 -14.72 -8.78 -14.97
CA LEU A 289 -15.93 -8.05 -14.59
C LEU A 289 -15.79 -6.56 -14.92
N VAL A 290 -14.63 -5.97 -14.66
CA VAL A 290 -14.33 -4.56 -14.96
C VAL A 290 -14.42 -4.33 -16.47
N ILE A 291 -13.80 -5.17 -17.29
CA ILE A 291 -13.84 -5.08 -18.76
C ILE A 291 -15.27 -5.24 -19.25
N LYS A 292 -16.00 -6.26 -18.78
CA LYS A 292 -17.39 -6.51 -19.18
C LYS A 292 -18.30 -5.33 -18.85
N ASP A 293 -18.15 -4.76 -17.65
CA ASP A 293 -18.90 -3.58 -17.25
C ASP A 293 -18.52 -2.38 -18.11
N THR A 294 -17.25 -2.20 -18.44
CA THR A 294 -16.75 -1.10 -19.27
C THR A 294 -17.25 -1.20 -20.71
N VAL A 295 -17.22 -2.41 -21.31
CA VAL A 295 -17.66 -2.62 -22.70
C VAL A 295 -19.17 -2.47 -22.83
N LYS A 296 -19.96 -2.91 -21.84
CA LYS A 296 -21.43 -2.76 -21.85
C LYS A 296 -21.89 -1.32 -21.79
N ASP A 297 -21.13 -0.47 -21.14
CA ASP A 297 -21.58 0.88 -20.85
C ASP A 297 -20.42 1.90 -20.83
N ILE A 298 -19.77 2.08 -22.00
CA ILE A 298 -18.78 3.15 -22.22
C ILE A 298 -19.40 4.53 -21.93
N LYS A 299 -20.71 4.70 -22.16
CA LYS A 299 -21.43 5.94 -21.85
C LYS A 299 -21.69 6.15 -20.36
N ALA A 300 -21.88 5.09 -19.58
CA ALA A 300 -22.26 5.16 -18.17
C ALA A 300 -21.09 5.31 -17.18
N ARG A 301 -19.91 5.72 -17.65
CA ARG A 301 -18.80 6.07 -16.76
C ARG A 301 -18.29 4.90 -15.88
N THR A 302 -18.28 3.70 -16.39
CA THR A 302 -17.90 2.48 -15.63
C THR A 302 -16.43 2.50 -15.23
N ILE A 303 -15.53 3.09 -16.03
CA ILE A 303 -14.14 3.36 -15.64
C ILE A 303 -14.11 4.19 -14.34
N LEU A 304 -15.05 5.10 -14.14
CA LEU A 304 -15.15 5.90 -12.93
C LEU A 304 -15.64 5.09 -11.72
N ARG A 305 -16.45 4.07 -11.95
CA ARG A 305 -16.92 3.15 -10.90
C ARG A 305 -15.77 2.32 -10.33
N HIS A 306 -14.85 1.91 -11.18
CA HIS A 306 -13.67 1.12 -10.81
C HIS A 306 -12.40 1.97 -10.68
N ARG A 307 -12.52 3.31 -10.67
CA ARG A 307 -11.39 4.24 -10.70
C ARG A 307 -10.33 3.94 -9.66
N VAL A 308 -10.72 3.69 -8.42
CA VAL A 308 -9.76 3.42 -7.33
C VAL A 308 -8.96 2.15 -7.59
N PHE A 309 -9.62 1.09 -8.08
CA PHE A 309 -8.98 -0.17 -8.45
C PHE A 309 -8.00 0.03 -9.60
N LEU A 310 -8.46 0.60 -10.70
CA LEU A 310 -7.64 0.82 -11.89
C LEU A 310 -6.47 1.77 -11.60
N PHE A 311 -6.71 2.85 -10.83
CA PHE A 311 -5.65 3.78 -10.42
C PHE A 311 -4.55 3.08 -9.61
N SER A 312 -4.92 2.25 -8.63
CA SER A 312 -3.95 1.52 -7.81
C SER A 312 -3.10 0.56 -8.64
N TRP A 313 -3.72 -0.15 -9.61
CA TRP A 313 -3.00 -1.01 -10.55
C TRP A 313 -2.09 -0.23 -11.49
N THR A 314 -2.53 0.92 -11.98
CA THR A 314 -1.72 1.80 -12.85
C THR A 314 -0.52 2.36 -12.08
N MET A 315 -0.73 2.81 -10.83
CA MET A 315 0.34 3.31 -9.97
C MET A 315 1.37 2.20 -9.66
N TRP A 316 0.90 0.99 -9.33
CA TRP A 316 1.76 -0.16 -9.13
C TRP A 316 2.53 -0.53 -10.40
N PHE A 317 1.89 -0.52 -11.56
CA PHE A 317 2.53 -0.81 -12.83
C PHE A 317 3.69 0.14 -13.14
N PHE A 318 3.51 1.46 -12.98
CA PHE A 318 4.60 2.42 -13.20
C PHE A 318 5.72 2.27 -12.19
N SER A 319 5.42 2.05 -10.93
CA SER A 319 6.45 1.81 -9.91
C SER A 319 7.19 0.49 -10.15
N PHE A 320 6.49 -0.54 -10.63
CA PHE A 320 7.08 -1.81 -11.05
C PHE A 320 8.04 -1.63 -12.24
N LEU A 321 7.63 -0.86 -13.26
CA LEU A 321 8.52 -0.54 -14.39
C LEU A 321 9.79 0.19 -13.91
N MET A 322 9.68 1.14 -12.99
CA MET A 322 10.85 1.83 -12.44
C MET A 322 11.78 0.88 -11.69
N LEU A 323 11.23 0.00 -10.84
CA LEU A 323 11.99 -1.00 -10.11
C LEU A 323 12.79 -1.93 -11.04
N ILE A 324 12.18 -2.38 -12.14
CA ILE A 324 12.80 -3.37 -13.02
C ILE A 324 13.66 -2.77 -14.14
N LEU A 325 13.53 -1.48 -14.45
CA LEU A 325 14.20 -0.86 -15.59
C LEU A 325 15.32 0.12 -15.19
N LEU A 326 15.27 0.67 -13.97
CA LEU A 326 16.18 1.72 -13.55
C LEU A 326 17.00 1.28 -12.34
N ARG A 327 18.27 1.69 -12.30
CA ARG A 327 19.09 1.62 -11.10
C ARG A 327 19.90 2.89 -10.89
N GLU A 328 20.34 3.07 -9.66
CA GLU A 328 21.34 4.08 -9.31
C GLU A 328 22.74 3.48 -9.46
N THR A 329 23.74 4.32 -9.69
CA THR A 329 25.16 3.93 -9.76
C THR A 329 25.97 4.79 -8.81
N GLY A 330 27.24 4.45 -8.62
CA GLY A 330 28.13 5.10 -7.67
C GLY A 330 27.86 4.66 -6.23
N GLU A 331 28.03 5.54 -5.28
CA GLU A 331 27.83 5.23 -3.85
C GLU A 331 26.38 4.83 -3.51
N ARG A 332 25.43 5.17 -4.38
CA ARG A 332 24.01 4.92 -4.18
C ARG A 332 23.48 3.62 -4.81
N GLU A 333 24.34 2.81 -5.39
CA GLU A 333 23.94 1.58 -6.08
C GLU A 333 23.12 0.62 -5.21
N LEU A 334 23.41 0.57 -3.92
CA LEU A 334 22.75 -0.30 -2.96
C LEU A 334 21.52 0.33 -2.26
N ASP A 335 21.22 1.61 -2.54
CA ASP A 335 20.09 2.31 -1.87
C ASP A 335 18.72 1.88 -2.38
N ASP A 336 18.63 1.31 -3.57
CA ASP A 336 17.40 0.83 -4.22
C ASP A 336 16.23 1.85 -4.14
N ASN A 337 16.52 3.13 -4.39
CA ASN A 337 15.51 4.18 -4.16
C ASN A 337 14.25 4.05 -5.04
N PHE A 338 14.32 3.35 -6.16
CA PHE A 338 13.15 3.04 -7.00
C PHE A 338 12.25 1.97 -6.37
N ALA A 339 12.77 1.12 -5.49
CA ALA A 339 11.98 0.11 -4.79
C ALA A 339 10.95 0.73 -3.82
N TRP A 340 11.28 1.83 -3.15
CA TRP A 340 10.41 2.43 -2.13
C TRP A 340 9.07 2.93 -2.69
N GLY A 341 9.06 3.39 -3.95
CA GLY A 341 7.82 3.74 -4.66
C GLY A 341 6.97 2.51 -4.96
N TYR A 342 7.62 1.42 -5.36
CA TYR A 342 6.98 0.13 -5.59
C TYR A 342 6.37 -0.45 -4.30
N ASP A 343 7.10 -0.43 -3.20
CA ASP A 343 6.66 -0.95 -1.90
C ASP A 343 5.40 -0.23 -1.42
N PHE A 344 5.35 1.10 -1.55
CA PHE A 344 4.15 1.85 -1.23
C PHE A 344 2.99 1.56 -2.19
N ALA A 345 3.26 1.48 -3.49
CA ALA A 345 2.23 1.16 -4.49
C ALA A 345 1.68 -0.26 -4.26
N LEU A 346 2.54 -1.22 -3.90
CA LEU A 346 2.15 -2.57 -3.52
C LEU A 346 1.28 -2.56 -2.25
N PHE A 347 1.64 -1.77 -1.22
CA PHE A 347 0.80 -1.60 -0.03
C PHE A 347 -0.60 -1.08 -0.40
N ALA A 348 -0.69 -0.01 -1.19
CA ALA A 348 -1.97 0.53 -1.64
C ALA A 348 -2.77 -0.49 -2.45
N LEU A 349 -2.08 -1.31 -3.25
CA LEU A 349 -2.68 -2.40 -4.02
C LEU A 349 -3.26 -3.48 -3.11
N PHE A 350 -2.56 -3.87 -2.03
CA PHE A 350 -3.09 -4.81 -1.02
C PHE A 350 -4.35 -4.25 -0.35
N VAL A 351 -4.38 -2.96 0.01
CA VAL A 351 -5.57 -2.31 0.59
C VAL A 351 -6.76 -2.44 -0.34
N ILE A 352 -6.61 -2.06 -1.61
CA ILE A 352 -7.71 -2.05 -2.57
C ILE A 352 -8.13 -3.47 -2.96
N SER A 353 -7.18 -4.38 -3.15
CA SER A 353 -7.47 -5.79 -3.41
C SER A 353 -8.26 -6.42 -2.27
N SER A 354 -7.92 -6.10 -1.01
CA SER A 354 -8.68 -6.55 0.16
C SER A 354 -10.13 -6.07 0.14
N VAL A 355 -10.39 -4.83 -0.27
CA VAL A 355 -11.76 -4.31 -0.41
C VAL A 355 -12.56 -5.07 -1.46
N TYR A 356 -11.96 -5.36 -2.61
CA TYR A 356 -12.60 -6.16 -3.66
C TYR A 356 -12.85 -7.60 -3.21
N PHE A 357 -11.88 -8.20 -2.54
CA PHE A 357 -12.00 -9.52 -1.96
C PHE A 357 -13.13 -9.60 -0.93
N ILE A 358 -13.15 -8.71 0.07
CA ILE A 358 -14.20 -8.62 1.10
C ILE A 358 -15.58 -8.46 0.45
N ASN A 359 -15.72 -7.64 -0.58
CA ASN A 359 -16.99 -7.43 -1.26
C ASN A 359 -17.47 -8.69 -2.01
N THR A 360 -16.55 -9.48 -2.57
CA THR A 360 -16.88 -10.77 -3.19
C THR A 360 -17.32 -11.79 -2.15
N VAL A 361 -16.60 -11.87 -1.02
CA VAL A 361 -16.97 -12.74 0.12
C VAL A 361 -18.37 -12.37 0.63
N LYS A 362 -18.66 -11.08 0.85
CA LYS A 362 -20.00 -10.63 1.28
C LYS A 362 -21.09 -11.02 0.30
N LYS A 363 -20.84 -10.85 -1.01
CA LYS A 363 -21.80 -11.27 -2.03
C LYS A 363 -22.09 -12.76 -1.97
N MET A 364 -21.03 -13.57 -1.79
CA MET A 364 -21.17 -15.03 -1.71
C MET A 364 -21.97 -15.44 -0.49
N TYR A 365 -21.69 -14.87 0.70
CA TYR A 365 -22.45 -15.14 1.92
C TYR A 365 -23.92 -14.71 1.79
N GLY A 366 -24.23 -13.58 1.15
CA GLY A 366 -25.59 -13.16 0.87
C GLY A 366 -26.34 -14.07 -0.12
N MET A 367 -25.61 -14.80 -1.00
CA MET A 367 -26.22 -15.82 -1.87
C MET A 367 -26.41 -17.16 -1.16
N LEU A 368 -25.58 -17.45 -0.14
CA LEU A 368 -25.63 -18.67 0.69
C LEU A 368 -26.61 -18.53 1.86
N ASP A 369 -27.26 -17.37 2.04
CA ASP A 369 -28.35 -17.28 3.00
C ASP A 369 -29.45 -18.30 2.61
N LEU A 370 -29.47 -19.39 3.39
CA LEU A 370 -30.21 -20.64 3.10
C LEU A 370 -31.68 -20.38 2.71
N LYS A 371 -32.30 -19.31 3.22
CA LYS A 371 -33.66 -18.92 2.85
C LYS A 371 -33.80 -18.49 1.38
N GLN A 372 -32.84 -17.73 0.84
CA GLN A 372 -32.88 -17.34 -0.57
C GLN A 372 -32.51 -18.50 -1.50
N TYR A 373 -31.60 -19.39 -1.06
CA TYR A 373 -31.25 -20.60 -1.83
C TYR A 373 -32.42 -21.56 -1.93
N VAL A 374 -33.14 -21.82 -0.83
CA VAL A 374 -34.32 -22.71 -0.81
C VAL A 374 -35.47 -22.13 -1.65
N MET A 375 -35.71 -20.81 -1.59
CA MET A 375 -36.74 -20.18 -2.44
C MET A 375 -36.35 -20.21 -3.93
N LYS A 376 -35.09 -20.02 -4.28
CA LYS A 376 -34.60 -20.14 -5.67
C LYS A 376 -34.70 -21.57 -6.19
N VAL A 377 -34.31 -22.57 -5.40
CA VAL A 377 -34.39 -23.98 -5.77
C VAL A 377 -35.86 -24.39 -5.99
N ASN A 378 -36.79 -23.91 -5.21
CA ASN A 378 -38.22 -24.21 -5.37
C ASN A 378 -38.87 -23.46 -6.54
N ALA A 379 -38.40 -22.24 -6.86
CA ALA A 379 -38.84 -21.52 -8.07
C ALA A 379 -38.29 -22.13 -9.37
N GLU A 380 -37.05 -22.64 -9.34
CA GLU A 380 -36.38 -23.28 -10.49
C GLU A 380 -36.96 -24.67 -10.84
N LYS A 381 -37.63 -25.33 -9.90
CA LYS A 381 -38.36 -26.61 -10.20
C LYS A 381 -39.57 -26.42 -11.07
N LYS A 382 -40.07 -25.21 -11.26
CA LYS A 382 -41.24 -24.91 -12.10
C LYS A 382 -40.92 -24.69 -13.59
N ASP A 383 -39.65 -24.44 -13.96
CA ASP A 383 -39.23 -24.15 -15.35
C ASP A 383 -38.22 -25.19 -15.88
N GLU A 384 -38.67 -26.45 -16.06
CA GLU A 384 -37.73 -27.55 -16.35
C GLU A 384 -37.18 -27.59 -17.80
N GLU A 385 -37.76 -26.93 -18.78
CA GLU A 385 -37.31 -27.05 -20.19
C GLU A 385 -36.22 -26.06 -20.64
N ASN A 386 -36.17 -24.85 -20.06
CA ASN A 386 -35.11 -23.85 -20.36
C ASN A 386 -33.95 -23.85 -19.35
N GLY A 387 -34.04 -24.65 -18.32
CA GLY A 387 -33.20 -24.58 -17.14
C GLY A 387 -31.79 -25.20 -17.23
N LYS A 388 -31.54 -26.18 -18.12
CA LYS A 388 -30.28 -26.97 -18.10
C LYS A 388 -29.02 -26.12 -18.40
N LYS A 389 -29.08 -25.20 -19.36
CA LYS A 389 -27.92 -24.34 -19.73
C LYS A 389 -27.67 -23.24 -18.72
N ILE A 390 -28.73 -22.64 -18.19
CA ILE A 390 -28.67 -21.60 -17.16
C ILE A 390 -28.18 -22.19 -15.82
N LYS A 391 -28.65 -23.39 -15.43
CA LYS A 391 -28.21 -24.12 -14.24
C LYS A 391 -26.71 -24.44 -14.27
N ARG A 392 -26.18 -24.89 -15.42
CA ARG A 392 -24.76 -25.25 -15.59
C ARG A 392 -23.83 -24.01 -15.44
N THR A 393 -24.18 -22.90 -16.08
CA THR A 393 -23.41 -21.65 -16.04
C THR A 393 -23.41 -21.02 -14.64
N SER A 394 -24.53 -21.07 -13.93
CA SER A 394 -24.65 -20.61 -12.55
C SER A 394 -23.79 -21.44 -11.60
N ARG A 395 -23.77 -22.75 -11.72
CA ARG A 395 -22.99 -23.69 -10.90
C ARG A 395 -21.48 -23.51 -11.10
N ILE A 396 -21.01 -23.38 -12.34
CA ILE A 396 -19.60 -23.10 -12.65
C ILE A 396 -19.15 -21.76 -12.01
N LYS A 397 -19.96 -20.73 -12.15
CA LYS A 397 -19.66 -19.43 -11.56
C LYS A 397 -19.54 -19.51 -10.04
N THR A 398 -20.41 -20.25 -9.38
CA THR A 398 -20.36 -20.46 -7.93
C THR A 398 -19.07 -21.19 -7.53
N ILE A 399 -18.71 -22.27 -8.20
CA ILE A 399 -17.47 -23.03 -7.96
C ILE A 399 -16.24 -22.12 -8.12
N LEU A 400 -16.15 -21.37 -9.22
CA LEU A 400 -15.04 -20.44 -9.46
C LEU A 400 -14.95 -19.35 -8.39
N THR A 401 -16.08 -18.88 -7.86
CA THR A 401 -16.09 -17.88 -6.78
C THR A 401 -15.62 -18.50 -5.46
N ILE A 402 -16.00 -19.73 -5.16
CA ILE A 402 -15.51 -20.45 -3.97
C ILE A 402 -14.00 -20.65 -4.05
N LEU A 403 -13.50 -21.20 -5.16
CA LEU A 403 -12.06 -21.39 -5.39
C LEU A 403 -11.28 -20.07 -5.26
N TYR A 404 -11.81 -18.99 -5.82
CA TYR A 404 -11.21 -17.66 -5.68
C TYR A 404 -11.12 -17.22 -4.21
N ILE A 405 -12.18 -17.45 -3.43
CA ILE A 405 -12.19 -17.09 -1.99
C ILE A 405 -11.19 -17.93 -1.23
N GLU A 406 -11.15 -19.23 -1.46
CA GLU A 406 -10.22 -20.15 -0.79
C GLU A 406 -8.77 -19.81 -1.10
N ILE A 407 -8.42 -19.67 -2.38
CA ILE A 407 -7.08 -19.28 -2.82
C ILE A 407 -6.72 -17.89 -2.26
N GLY A 408 -7.63 -16.92 -2.33
CA GLY A 408 -7.42 -15.59 -1.81
C GLY A 408 -7.19 -15.57 -0.30
N CYS A 409 -7.93 -16.37 0.47
CA CYS A 409 -7.68 -16.55 1.91
C CYS A 409 -6.29 -17.13 2.18
N VAL A 410 -5.94 -18.25 1.51
CA VAL A 410 -4.64 -18.90 1.70
C VAL A 410 -3.50 -17.93 1.40
N LEU A 411 -3.54 -17.22 0.27
CA LEU A 411 -2.50 -16.26 -0.10
C LEU A 411 -2.40 -15.10 0.89
N LEU A 412 -3.54 -14.49 1.27
CA LEU A 412 -3.54 -13.38 2.22
C LEU A 412 -3.00 -13.78 3.60
N PHE A 413 -3.43 -14.94 4.10
CA PHE A 413 -2.93 -15.45 5.38
C PHE A 413 -1.44 -15.84 5.31
N TYR A 414 -0.96 -16.31 4.18
CA TYR A 414 0.45 -16.62 4.01
C TYR A 414 1.31 -15.34 3.93
N HIS A 415 0.86 -14.30 3.24
CA HIS A 415 1.49 -12.98 3.30
C HIS A 415 1.54 -12.41 4.73
N LEU A 416 0.45 -12.56 5.49
CA LEU A 416 0.39 -12.15 6.90
C LEU A 416 1.35 -12.98 7.76
N TYR A 417 1.38 -14.30 7.58
CA TYR A 417 2.30 -15.18 8.29
C TYR A 417 3.76 -14.77 8.07
N CYS A 418 4.15 -14.52 6.82
CA CYS A 418 5.50 -14.08 6.48
C CYS A 418 5.86 -12.77 7.18
N GLY A 419 4.94 -11.82 7.22
CA GLY A 419 5.16 -10.52 7.87
C GLY A 419 5.21 -10.62 9.40
N LEU A 420 4.31 -11.38 10.02
CA LEU A 420 4.35 -11.61 11.47
C LEU A 420 5.62 -12.36 11.88
N TYR A 421 5.99 -13.40 11.13
CA TYR A 421 7.23 -14.12 11.36
C TYR A 421 8.43 -13.18 11.31
N PHE A 422 8.51 -12.35 10.26
CA PHE A 422 9.61 -11.40 10.09
C PHE A 422 9.64 -10.38 11.23
N PHE A 423 8.50 -9.78 11.58
CA PHE A 423 8.41 -8.80 12.68
C PHE A 423 8.85 -9.37 14.02
N VAL A 424 8.40 -10.59 14.35
CA VAL A 424 8.83 -11.30 15.58
C VAL A 424 10.34 -11.54 15.57
N ARG A 425 10.91 -11.92 14.42
CA ARG A 425 12.36 -12.11 14.30
C ARG A 425 13.13 -10.80 14.49
N LEU A 426 12.62 -9.68 13.96
CA LEU A 426 13.20 -8.36 14.21
C LEU A 426 13.18 -8.00 15.71
N LEU A 427 12.08 -8.28 16.41
CA LEU A 427 12.00 -8.06 17.87
C LEU A 427 12.99 -8.94 18.65
N GLN A 428 13.39 -10.07 18.09
CA GLN A 428 14.42 -10.97 18.65
C GLN A 428 15.85 -10.56 18.26
N GLY A 429 16.05 -9.44 17.59
CA GLY A 429 17.35 -8.94 17.19
C GLY A 429 17.85 -9.44 15.84
N ALA A 430 17.00 -10.05 15.02
CA ALA A 430 17.40 -10.39 13.65
C ALA A 430 17.67 -9.12 12.83
N THR A 431 18.53 -9.23 11.82
CA THR A 431 18.79 -8.17 10.85
C THR A 431 17.62 -8.06 9.86
N PHE A 432 17.51 -6.92 9.18
CA PHE A 432 16.52 -6.78 8.09
C PHE A 432 16.88 -7.62 6.85
N PHE A 433 18.11 -8.08 6.72
CA PHE A 433 18.50 -9.13 5.78
C PHE A 433 18.40 -10.50 6.47
N MET A 434 17.30 -11.23 6.25
CA MET A 434 17.17 -12.61 6.73
C MET A 434 17.19 -13.57 5.54
N TYR A 435 18.12 -14.47 5.57
CA TYR A 435 18.28 -15.57 4.61
C TYR A 435 17.69 -16.87 5.16
#